data_af3fb3db2a3265c770f0a6c47297fe14
#
_entry.id   af3fb3db2a3265c770f0a6c47297fe14
#
_cell.length_a   1.000
_cell.length_b   1.000
_cell.length_c   1.000
_cell.angle_alpha   90.00
_cell.angle_beta   90.00
_cell.angle_gamma   90.00
#
_symmetry.space_group_name_H-M   'P 1'
#
loop_
_entity.id
_entity.type
_entity.pdbx_description
1 polymer ?
#
loop_
_entity_poly.entity_id
_entity_poly.type
_entity_poly.pdbx_seq_one_letter_code
_entity_poly.pdbx_strand_id
1 'polypeptide(L)'
;VKEIVQTSQFKQDLKKIKYSGRYKIDDLLTVIELLASDKMLDEKYKCHDLIGNWKNYTKCHIKSNWLLIYKLTTEKLILARTGSHSELF
;
A
#
# COMPACT_ATOMS: atom_id res chain seq x y z
N VAL A 1 -11.94 -12.91 3.90
CA VAL A 1 -11.50 -11.55 3.52
C VAL A 1 -11.08 -10.79 4.76
N LYS A 2 -9.90 -10.19 4.72
CA LYS A 2 -9.39 -9.42 5.86
C LYS A 2 -10.10 -8.08 6.00
N GLU A 3 -10.22 -7.61 7.23
CA GLU A 3 -10.72 -6.26 7.50
C GLU A 3 -9.66 -5.25 7.02
N ILE A 4 -10.10 -4.26 6.26
CA ILE A 4 -9.20 -3.22 5.76
C ILE A 4 -9.20 -2.04 6.73
N VAL A 5 -8.02 -1.72 7.25
CA VAL A 5 -7.83 -0.60 8.18
C VAL A 5 -6.97 0.46 7.51
N GLN A 6 -7.48 1.68 7.44
CA GLN A 6 -6.74 2.82 6.90
C GLN A 6 -6.25 3.69 8.06
N THR A 7 -4.93 3.88 8.14
CA THR A 7 -4.38 4.82 9.13
C THR A 7 -4.71 6.24 8.73
N SER A 8 -4.63 7.16 9.68
CA SER A 8 -4.85 8.60 9.38
C SER A 8 -3.88 9.11 8.33
N GLN A 9 -2.62 8.66 8.41
CA GLN A 9 -1.60 9.07 7.45
C GLN A 9 -1.91 8.53 6.05
N PHE A 10 -2.38 7.29 5.96
CA PHE A 10 -2.78 6.72 4.68
C PHE A 10 -3.92 7.52 4.05
N LYS A 11 -4.90 7.92 4.84
CA LYS A 11 -6.02 8.71 4.34
C LYS A 11 -5.56 10.05 3.79
N GLN A 12 -4.61 10.70 4.46
CA GLN A 12 -4.02 11.95 3.98
C GLN A 12 -3.25 11.75 2.69
N ASP A 13 -2.46 10.68 2.61
CA ASP A 13 -1.69 10.33 1.42
C ASP A 13 -2.64 10.07 0.24
N LEU A 14 -3.71 9.34 0.47
CA LEU A 14 -4.70 9.01 -0.56
C LEU A 14 -5.37 10.29 -1.11
N LYS A 15 -5.67 11.22 -0.22
CA LYS A 15 -6.26 12.50 -0.61
C LYS A 15 -5.33 13.28 -1.55
N LYS A 16 -4.03 13.32 -1.23
CA LYS A 16 -3.04 13.96 -2.08
C LYS A 16 -2.97 13.30 -3.46
N ILE A 17 -3.02 11.99 -3.50
CA ILE A 17 -2.98 11.22 -4.74
C ILE A 17 -4.18 11.55 -5.62
N LYS A 18 -5.37 11.60 -5.03
CA LYS A 18 -6.59 11.95 -5.75
C LYS A 18 -6.52 13.34 -6.36
N TYR A 19 -5.98 14.30 -5.61
CA TYR A 19 -5.86 15.67 -6.09
C TYR A 19 -4.77 15.85 -7.15
N SER A 20 -3.73 15.04 -7.11
CA SER A 20 -2.63 15.16 -8.07
C SER A 20 -3.00 14.76 -9.49
N GLY A 21 -3.96 13.84 -9.62
CA GLY A 21 -4.38 13.31 -10.92
C GLY A 21 -3.33 12.45 -11.62
N ARG A 22 -2.20 12.20 -11.01
CA ARG A 22 -1.11 11.42 -11.61
C ARG A 22 -1.33 9.92 -11.55
N TYR A 23 -2.13 9.46 -10.59
CA TYR A 23 -2.27 8.04 -10.27
C TYR A 23 -3.71 7.60 -10.47
N LYS A 24 -3.86 6.38 -10.97
CA LYS A 24 -5.19 5.77 -11.10
C LYS A 24 -5.53 5.05 -9.81
N ILE A 25 -6.54 5.52 -9.12
CA ILE A 25 -6.99 4.91 -7.85
C ILE A 25 -7.39 3.45 -8.06
N ASP A 26 -7.92 3.10 -9.23
CA ASP A 26 -8.31 1.72 -9.52
C ASP A 26 -7.13 0.75 -9.41
N ASP A 27 -5.92 1.19 -9.76
CA ASP A 27 -4.72 0.34 -9.63
C ASP A 27 -4.43 0.03 -8.16
N LEU A 28 -4.60 1.03 -7.29
CA LEU A 28 -4.44 0.84 -5.85
C LEU A 28 -5.50 -0.09 -5.30
N LEU A 29 -6.76 0.10 -5.69
CA LEU A 29 -7.86 -0.74 -5.24
C LEU A 29 -7.67 -2.20 -5.63
N THR A 30 -7.15 -2.45 -6.83
CA THR A 30 -6.86 -3.81 -7.28
C THR A 30 -5.86 -4.49 -6.35
N VAL A 31 -4.78 -3.80 -5.99
CA VAL A 31 -3.77 -4.34 -5.08
C VAL A 31 -4.38 -4.59 -3.70
N ILE A 32 -5.16 -3.65 -3.19
CA ILE A 32 -5.80 -3.79 -1.88
C ILE A 32 -6.74 -4.99 -1.86
N GLU A 33 -7.54 -5.19 -2.89
CA GLU A 33 -8.42 -6.35 -2.99
C GLU A 33 -7.66 -7.67 -2.97
N LEU A 34 -6.58 -7.76 -3.73
CA LEU A 34 -5.77 -8.97 -3.77
C LEU A 34 -5.20 -9.29 -2.39
N LEU A 35 -4.67 -8.28 -1.70
CA LEU A 35 -4.12 -8.44 -0.36
C LEU A 35 -5.19 -8.82 0.65
N ALA A 36 -6.34 -8.20 0.60
CA ALA A 36 -7.43 -8.47 1.53
C ALA A 36 -8.02 -9.87 1.34
N SER A 37 -7.91 -10.41 0.13
CA SER A 37 -8.40 -11.75 -0.20
C SER A 37 -7.33 -12.83 -0.02
N ASP A 38 -6.21 -12.52 0.61
CA ASP A 38 -5.09 -13.44 0.85
C ASP A 38 -4.49 -14.01 -0.43
N LYS A 39 -4.60 -13.31 -1.53
CA LYS A 39 -4.00 -13.73 -2.79
C LYS A 39 -2.57 -13.22 -2.88
N MET A 40 -1.70 -14.00 -3.49
CA MET A 40 -0.32 -13.58 -3.71
C MET A 40 -0.28 -12.52 -4.80
N LEU A 41 0.51 -11.48 -4.57
CA LEU A 41 0.74 -10.45 -5.58
C LEU A 41 1.75 -10.93 -6.62
N ASP A 42 1.53 -10.53 -7.87
CA ASP A 42 2.45 -10.80 -8.96
C ASP A 42 3.82 -10.17 -8.65
N GLU A 43 4.89 -10.77 -9.16
CA GLU A 43 6.25 -10.27 -8.98
C GLU A 43 6.43 -8.84 -9.48
N LYS A 44 5.62 -8.40 -10.42
CA LYS A 44 5.68 -7.04 -10.95
C LYS A 44 5.46 -5.97 -9.88
N TYR A 45 4.80 -6.33 -8.78
CA TYR A 45 4.57 -5.41 -7.66
C TYR A 45 5.77 -5.28 -6.73
N LYS A 46 6.78 -6.11 -6.89
CA LYS A 46 8.05 -6.05 -6.16
C LYS A 46 7.87 -5.85 -4.65
N CYS A 47 7.15 -6.76 -4.01
CA CYS A 47 6.90 -6.69 -2.57
C CYS A 47 8.15 -7.02 -1.78
N HIS A 48 8.48 -6.18 -0.80
CA HIS A 48 9.64 -6.37 0.08
C HIS A 48 9.28 -6.04 1.51
N ASP A 49 9.74 -6.87 2.44
CA ASP A 49 9.60 -6.58 3.86
C ASP A 49 10.55 -5.43 4.23
N LEU A 50 10.06 -4.56 5.09
CA LEU A 50 10.83 -3.41 5.54
C LEU A 50 11.53 -3.69 6.87
N ILE A 51 12.59 -2.94 7.12
CA ILE A 51 13.37 -3.03 8.35
C ILE A 51 13.41 -1.64 9.04
N GLY A 52 14.01 -1.58 10.23
CA GLY A 52 14.11 -0.33 10.96
C GLY A 52 12.77 0.14 11.50
N ASN A 53 12.45 1.41 11.30
CA ASN A 53 11.22 2.01 11.81
C ASN A 53 9.96 1.38 11.21
N TRP A 54 10.09 0.72 10.06
CA TRP A 54 8.98 0.08 9.36
C TRP A 54 8.98 -1.44 9.55
N LYS A 55 9.66 -1.93 10.58
CA LYS A 55 9.69 -3.37 10.87
C LYS A 55 8.27 -3.93 10.95
N ASN A 56 8.07 -5.10 10.36
CA ASN A 56 6.79 -5.80 10.25
C ASN A 56 5.84 -5.22 9.19
N TYR A 57 6.27 -4.20 8.46
CA TYR A 57 5.53 -3.67 7.32
C TYR A 57 6.15 -4.15 6.02
N THR A 58 5.35 -4.17 4.98
CA THR A 58 5.78 -4.56 3.63
C THR A 58 5.52 -3.41 2.68
N LYS A 59 6.45 -3.16 1.76
CA LYS A 59 6.18 -2.20 0.69
C LYS A 59 5.97 -2.95 -0.61
N CYS A 60 5.08 -2.47 -1.46
CA CYS A 60 4.95 -2.97 -2.82
C CYS A 60 4.86 -1.78 -3.78
N HIS A 61 5.24 -2.04 -5.05
CA HIS A 61 5.18 -1.03 -6.09
C HIS A 61 3.88 -1.21 -6.85
N ILE A 62 2.98 -0.22 -6.78
CA ILE A 62 1.76 -0.23 -7.59
C ILE A 62 2.12 0.15 -9.02
N LYS A 63 2.98 1.15 -9.16
CA LYS A 63 3.64 1.56 -10.40
C LYS A 63 5.10 1.85 -10.09
N SER A 64 5.91 2.19 -11.09
CA SER A 64 7.35 2.37 -10.93
C SER A 64 7.74 3.35 -9.82
N ASN A 65 6.96 4.40 -9.61
CA ASN A 65 7.21 5.39 -8.55
C ASN A 65 6.01 5.60 -7.66
N TRP A 66 5.21 4.57 -7.46
CA TRP A 66 4.04 4.63 -6.59
C TRP A 66 4.04 3.42 -5.68
N LEU A 67 4.27 3.65 -4.39
CA LEU A 67 4.44 2.61 -3.39
C LEU A 67 3.23 2.54 -2.47
N LEU A 68 3.03 1.34 -1.91
CA LEU A 68 2.06 1.12 -0.84
C LEU A 68 2.81 0.43 0.31
N ILE A 69 2.70 0.99 1.50
CA ILE A 69 3.25 0.37 2.72
C ILE A 69 2.07 -0.17 3.52
N TYR A 70 2.11 -1.45 3.83
CA TYR A 70 1.02 -2.13 4.51
C TYR A 70 1.55 -3.18 5.48
N LYS A 71 0.66 -3.65 6.35
CA LYS A 71 0.94 -4.74 7.27
C LYS A 71 -0.21 -5.74 7.20
N LEU A 72 0.12 -7.01 7.05
CA LEU A 72 -0.87 -8.09 7.09
C LEU A 72 -0.84 -8.76 8.45
N THR A 73 -2.01 -8.90 9.06
CA THR A 73 -2.21 -9.74 10.23
C THR A 73 -3.16 -10.87 9.85
N THR A 74 -3.46 -11.76 10.78
CA THR A 74 -4.38 -12.86 10.52
C THR A 74 -5.76 -12.34 10.08
N GLU A 75 -6.22 -11.24 10.66
CA GLU A 75 -7.57 -10.73 10.43
C GLU A 75 -7.64 -9.40 9.71
N LYS A 76 -6.53 -8.68 9.62
CA LYS A 76 -6.53 -7.30 9.12
C LYS A 76 -5.48 -7.03 8.06
N LEU A 77 -5.83 -6.14 7.15
CA LEU A 77 -4.90 -5.50 6.23
C LEU A 77 -4.80 -4.03 6.66
N ILE A 78 -3.66 -3.64 7.19
CA ILE A 78 -3.44 -2.29 7.69
C ILE A 78 -2.69 -1.49 6.63
N LEU A 79 -3.33 -0.46 6.09
CA LEU A 79 -2.76 0.40 5.07
C LEU A 79 -2.09 1.58 5.76
N ALA A 80 -0.76 1.60 5.73
CA ALA A 80 0.02 2.56 6.49
C ALA A 80 0.33 3.83 5.73
N ARG A 81 0.82 3.70 4.50
CA ARG A 81 1.16 4.85 3.67
C ARG A 81 1.07 4.51 2.19
N THR A 82 0.90 5.52 1.36
CA THR A 82 1.01 5.40 -0.08
C THR A 82 1.54 6.71 -0.66
N GLY A 83 2.30 6.63 -1.74
CA GLY A 83 2.89 7.81 -2.36
C GLY A 83 4.13 7.46 -3.16
N SER A 84 4.87 8.47 -3.59
CA SER A 84 6.11 8.27 -4.32
C SER A 84 7.24 7.85 -3.38
N HIS A 85 8.30 7.28 -3.94
CA HIS A 85 9.46 6.85 -3.16
C HIS A 85 10.04 8.01 -2.35
N SER A 86 10.19 9.17 -2.95
CA SER A 86 10.75 10.34 -2.27
C SER A 86 9.83 10.90 -1.17
N GLU A 87 8.53 10.68 -1.26
CA GLU A 87 7.60 11.13 -0.22
C GLU A 87 7.61 10.21 1.00
N LEU A 88 7.92 8.93 0.81
CA LEU A 88 7.83 7.94 1.88
C LEU A 88 9.19 7.63 2.53
N PHE A 89 10.29 7.89 1.84
CA PHE A 89 11.64 7.54 2.31
C PHE A 89 12.67 8.67 2.16
#